data_376ba1ffa929a0a7ec0df3c95cfb2306
#
_entry.id   376ba1ffa929a0a7ec0df3c95cfb2306
#
_cell.length_a   1.000
_cell.length_b   1.000
_cell.length_c   1.000
_cell.angle_alpha   90.00
_cell.angle_beta   90.00
_cell.angle_gamma   90.00
#
_symmetry.space_group_name_H-M   'P 1'
#
loop_
_entity.id
_entity.type
_entity.pdbx_description
1 polymer ?
#
loop_
_entity_poly.entity_id
_entity_poly.type
_entity_poly.pdbx_seq_one_letter_code
_entity_poly.pdbx_strand_id
1 'polypeptide(L)'
;MQEAAGIPGGRSGDHLEALKAEVASAPVVLFAARLTDVRPLVQCLDQVRLEHKVVTLSMAEPSLRERFHVLEEWTGWGTLPQVFVDGRFIGGAQDLLAHPRLQGTVPASGFWIGWAGVLPFVVALLGYWFGPAVRRPDFAALFIAYGAVILTFVGAVHWGLVLGQAAGPEGQRRMIASGVPAVAACVALLLPVPAAAWLLFVTFAAFRLWETHADVARPLPAWYRRLRTRLTLAVSTLLLIFALAAS
;
A
#
# COMPACT_ATOMS: atom_id res chain seq x y z
N MET A 1 38.96 -18.06 52.44
CA MET A 1 37.53 -18.33 52.23
C MET A 1 37.04 -17.28 51.27
N GLN A 2 36.94 -17.64 50.03
CA GLN A 2 36.49 -16.79 48.95
C GLN A 2 35.06 -17.18 48.66
N GLU A 3 34.17 -16.27 48.95
CA GLU A 3 32.71 -16.41 48.69
C GLU A 3 32.47 -16.21 47.22
N ALA A 4 31.95 -17.25 46.58
CA ALA A 4 31.65 -17.28 45.17
C ALA A 4 30.47 -16.33 44.87
N ALA A 5 30.72 -15.31 44.06
CA ALA A 5 29.68 -14.44 43.51
C ALA A 5 28.70 -15.27 42.66
N GLY A 6 27.46 -15.31 43.13
CA GLY A 6 26.37 -16.00 42.44
C GLY A 6 26.13 -15.44 41.04
N ILE A 7 26.05 -16.33 40.08
CA ILE A 7 25.76 -16.08 38.67
C ILE A 7 24.33 -15.53 38.56
N PRO A 8 24.10 -14.38 37.86
CA PRO A 8 22.74 -13.81 37.68
C PRO A 8 21.95 -14.46 36.53
N GLY A 9 22.06 -15.80 36.40
CA GLY A 9 21.36 -16.54 35.33
C GLY A 9 19.85 -16.78 35.55
N GLY A 10 19.35 -16.63 36.78
CA GLY A 10 17.96 -16.91 37.11
C GLY A 10 16.97 -15.84 36.59
N ARG A 11 17.28 -14.57 36.76
CA ARG A 11 16.34 -13.47 36.44
C ARG A 11 16.17 -13.25 34.95
N SER A 12 17.20 -13.35 34.12
CA SER A 12 17.11 -13.23 32.67
C SER A 12 16.27 -14.34 32.05
N GLY A 13 16.37 -15.57 32.54
CA GLY A 13 15.56 -16.71 32.11
C GLY A 13 14.07 -16.51 32.41
N ASP A 14 13.75 -16.04 33.59
CA ASP A 14 12.37 -15.76 34.02
C ASP A 14 11.76 -14.63 33.21
N HIS A 15 12.51 -13.60 32.87
CA HIS A 15 12.06 -12.50 32.01
C HIS A 15 11.82 -12.95 30.56
N LEU A 16 12.65 -13.82 30.02
CA LEU A 16 12.45 -14.36 28.67
C LEU A 16 11.18 -15.22 28.58
N GLU A 17 10.94 -16.09 29.55
CA GLU A 17 9.71 -16.89 29.59
C GLU A 17 8.46 -16.02 29.75
N ALA A 18 8.53 -14.98 30.59
CA ALA A 18 7.44 -14.02 30.71
C ALA A 18 7.18 -13.25 29.38
N LEU A 19 8.23 -12.85 28.66
CA LEU A 19 8.09 -12.20 27.34
C LEU A 19 7.49 -13.16 26.30
N LYS A 20 7.91 -14.42 26.26
CA LYS A 20 7.33 -15.43 25.38
C LYS A 20 5.85 -15.69 25.69
N ALA A 21 5.48 -15.74 26.97
CA ALA A 21 4.08 -15.88 27.37
C ALA A 21 3.24 -14.67 26.93
N GLU A 22 3.78 -13.46 27.02
CA GLU A 22 3.11 -12.26 26.51
C GLU A 22 2.96 -12.31 25.00
N VAL A 23 4.00 -12.70 24.26
CA VAL A 23 3.96 -12.85 22.79
C VAL A 23 2.92 -13.89 22.37
N ALA A 24 2.72 -14.94 23.15
CA ALA A 24 1.71 -15.97 22.87
C ALA A 24 0.28 -15.54 23.25
N SER A 25 0.10 -14.44 23.98
CA SER A 25 -1.19 -14.05 24.57
C SER A 25 -2.16 -13.40 23.58
N ALA A 26 -1.68 -12.98 22.38
CA ALA A 26 -2.51 -12.38 21.33
C ALA A 26 -1.91 -12.62 19.94
N PRO A 27 -2.72 -12.62 18.87
CA PRO A 27 -2.23 -12.76 17.50
C PRO A 27 -1.23 -11.67 17.09
N VAL A 28 -1.37 -10.46 17.62
CA VAL A 28 -0.42 -9.35 17.43
C VAL A 28 -0.03 -8.78 18.78
N VAL A 29 1.26 -8.73 19.06
CA VAL A 29 1.78 -8.13 20.30
C VAL A 29 2.79 -7.05 19.95
N LEU A 30 2.58 -5.85 20.50
CA LEU A 30 3.46 -4.69 20.35
C LEU A 30 4.15 -4.40 21.67
N PHE A 31 5.47 -4.45 21.68
CA PHE A 31 6.25 -3.90 22.79
C PHE A 31 6.62 -2.45 22.46
N ALA A 32 6.27 -1.52 23.33
CA ALA A 32 6.46 -0.10 23.10
C ALA A 32 6.99 0.61 24.35
N ALA A 33 7.76 1.67 24.18
CA ALA A 33 8.08 2.54 25.29
C ALA A 33 6.89 3.47 25.60
N ARG A 34 6.81 3.98 26.82
CA ARG A 34 5.74 4.91 27.24
C ARG A 34 5.62 6.16 26.34
N LEU A 35 6.73 6.59 25.74
CA LEU A 35 6.79 7.76 24.85
C LEU A 35 6.60 7.39 23.36
N THR A 36 6.53 6.11 23.02
CA THR A 36 6.32 5.68 21.64
C THR A 36 4.84 5.83 21.29
N ASP A 37 4.52 6.64 20.29
CA ASP A 37 3.14 6.76 19.81
C ASP A 37 2.78 5.55 18.94
N VAL A 38 2.08 4.60 19.54
CA VAL A 38 1.56 3.40 18.86
C VAL A 38 0.10 3.53 18.43
N ARG A 39 -0.57 4.66 18.71
CA ARG A 39 -1.97 4.88 18.34
C ARG A 39 -2.28 4.65 16.86
N PRO A 40 -1.44 5.10 15.90
CA PRO A 40 -1.68 4.81 14.50
C PRO A 40 -1.65 3.32 14.17
N LEU A 41 -0.78 2.54 14.83
CA LEU A 41 -0.70 1.08 14.65
C LEU A 41 -1.93 0.38 15.23
N VAL A 42 -2.34 0.77 16.43
CA VAL A 42 -3.53 0.25 17.10
C VAL A 42 -4.78 0.53 16.25
N GLN A 43 -4.95 1.75 15.76
CA GLN A 43 -6.06 2.09 14.87
C GLN A 43 -6.08 1.24 13.59
N CYS A 44 -4.93 0.96 12.98
CA CYS A 44 -4.85 0.06 11.83
C CYS A 44 -5.26 -1.37 12.19
N LEU A 45 -4.84 -1.87 13.35
CA LEU A 45 -5.21 -3.21 13.83
C LEU A 45 -6.72 -3.31 14.11
N ASP A 46 -7.30 -2.28 14.73
CA ASP A 46 -8.74 -2.19 14.99
C ASP A 46 -9.57 -2.15 13.69
N GLN A 47 -9.13 -1.39 12.69
CA GLN A 47 -9.80 -1.30 11.39
C GLN A 47 -9.88 -2.66 10.68
N VAL A 48 -8.85 -3.50 10.82
CA VAL A 48 -8.84 -4.85 10.26
C VAL A 48 -9.38 -5.91 11.24
N ARG A 49 -9.88 -5.48 12.42
CA ARG A 49 -10.40 -6.33 13.49
C ARG A 49 -9.43 -7.43 13.93
N LEU A 50 -8.14 -7.10 13.97
CA LEU A 50 -7.09 -7.98 14.47
C LEU A 50 -6.95 -7.80 15.97
N GLU A 51 -7.16 -8.88 16.70
CA GLU A 51 -6.90 -8.91 18.14
C GLU A 51 -5.42 -8.62 18.42
N HIS A 52 -5.15 -7.69 19.32
CA HIS A 52 -3.80 -7.23 19.60
C HIS A 52 -3.62 -6.87 21.07
N LYS A 53 -2.36 -6.87 21.51
CA LYS A 53 -1.96 -6.47 22.85
C LYS A 53 -0.78 -5.49 22.77
N VAL A 54 -0.86 -4.40 23.52
CA VAL A 54 0.25 -3.47 23.68
C VAL A 54 0.88 -3.67 25.05
N VAL A 55 2.16 -3.97 25.08
CA VAL A 55 2.97 -4.14 26.28
C VAL A 55 3.89 -2.94 26.42
N THR A 56 3.70 -2.15 27.47
CA THR A 56 4.51 -0.97 27.70
C THR A 56 5.76 -1.32 28.52
N LEU A 57 6.93 -0.98 27.99
CA LEU A 57 8.22 -1.08 28.66
C LEU A 57 8.67 0.32 29.08
N SER A 58 9.10 0.47 30.34
CA SER A 58 9.60 1.74 30.86
C SER A 58 11.11 1.64 31.13
N MET A 59 11.87 2.58 30.54
CA MET A 59 13.31 2.67 30.83
C MET A 59 13.62 3.29 32.16
N ALA A 60 12.64 3.88 32.86
CA ALA A 60 12.78 4.47 34.16
C ALA A 60 12.78 3.43 35.28
N GLU A 61 12.12 2.29 35.08
CA GLU A 61 12.03 1.20 36.05
C GLU A 61 13.09 0.13 35.75
N PRO A 62 13.93 -0.24 36.77
CA PRO A 62 15.01 -1.18 36.54
C PRO A 62 14.56 -2.54 36.01
N SER A 63 13.46 -3.08 36.51
CA SER A 63 12.88 -4.36 36.08
C SER A 63 12.40 -4.34 34.63
N LEU A 64 11.77 -3.24 34.18
CA LEU A 64 11.29 -3.09 32.81
C LEU A 64 12.44 -2.78 31.84
N ARG A 65 13.50 -2.13 32.29
CA ARG A 65 14.74 -1.95 31.53
C ARG A 65 15.42 -3.30 31.28
N GLU A 66 15.51 -4.14 32.31
CA GLU A 66 16.08 -5.48 32.19
C GLU A 66 15.27 -6.32 31.19
N ARG A 67 13.94 -6.26 31.26
CA ARG A 67 13.05 -6.90 30.25
C ARG A 67 13.29 -6.40 28.81
N PHE A 68 13.58 -5.12 28.65
CA PHE A 68 13.93 -4.59 27.32
C PHE A 68 15.24 -5.16 26.79
N HIS A 69 16.27 -5.27 27.63
CA HIS A 69 17.55 -5.87 27.24
C HIS A 69 17.41 -7.36 26.88
N VAL A 70 16.60 -8.10 27.63
CA VAL A 70 16.29 -9.50 27.30
C VAL A 70 15.52 -9.60 25.96
N LEU A 71 14.59 -8.67 25.70
CA LEU A 71 13.86 -8.59 24.43
C LEU A 71 14.80 -8.26 23.26
N GLU A 72 15.72 -7.29 23.46
CA GLU A 72 16.74 -6.91 22.48
C GLU A 72 17.68 -8.08 22.15
N GLU A 73 18.15 -8.79 23.18
CA GLU A 73 19.00 -9.96 23.01
C GLU A 73 18.26 -11.09 22.25
N TRP A 74 16.98 -11.31 22.57
CA TRP A 74 16.17 -12.33 21.91
C TRP A 74 15.87 -12.02 20.44
N THR A 75 15.57 -10.77 20.12
CA THR A 75 15.15 -10.36 18.76
C THR A 75 16.31 -9.85 17.90
N GLY A 76 17.43 -9.44 18.51
CA GLY A 76 18.51 -8.73 17.84
C GLY A 76 18.15 -7.29 17.43
N TRP A 77 17.06 -6.72 18.01
CA TRP A 77 16.50 -5.43 17.60
C TRP A 77 16.50 -4.42 18.74
N GLY A 78 17.32 -3.36 18.61
CA GLY A 78 17.60 -2.40 19.71
C GLY A 78 16.63 -1.22 19.81
N THR A 79 15.50 -1.21 19.07
CA THR A 79 14.55 -0.08 19.10
C THR A 79 13.11 -0.53 19.34
N LEU A 80 12.28 0.39 19.87
CA LEU A 80 10.84 0.20 20.05
C LEU A 80 10.05 1.09 19.06
N PRO A 81 8.89 0.68 18.60
CA PRO A 81 8.18 -0.53 19.00
C PRO A 81 8.77 -1.79 18.35
N GLN A 82 8.70 -2.92 19.06
CA GLN A 82 8.95 -4.24 18.51
C GLN A 82 7.62 -4.98 18.36
N VAL A 83 7.44 -5.65 17.24
CA VAL A 83 6.17 -6.26 16.89
C VAL A 83 6.31 -7.75 16.63
N PHE A 84 5.39 -8.50 17.22
CA PHE A 84 5.24 -9.94 17.01
C PHE A 84 3.88 -10.22 16.36
N VAL A 85 3.87 -11.12 15.39
CA VAL A 85 2.66 -11.63 14.73
C VAL A 85 2.68 -13.15 14.79
N ASP A 86 1.65 -13.76 15.36
CA ASP A 86 1.53 -15.19 15.57
C ASP A 86 2.76 -15.80 16.27
N GLY A 87 3.24 -15.12 17.30
CA GLY A 87 4.40 -15.56 18.06
C GLY A 87 5.76 -15.34 17.40
N ARG A 88 5.81 -14.74 16.20
CA ARG A 88 7.05 -14.47 15.46
C ARG A 88 7.39 -12.99 15.45
N PHE A 89 8.64 -12.67 15.72
CA PHE A 89 9.15 -11.32 15.57
C PHE A 89 9.15 -10.92 14.08
N ILE A 90 8.60 -9.75 13.77
CA ILE A 90 8.51 -9.24 12.39
C ILE A 90 9.28 -7.93 12.18
N GLY A 91 9.76 -7.28 13.24
CA GLY A 91 10.45 -6.00 13.16
C GLY A 91 9.75 -4.88 13.92
N GLY A 92 9.76 -3.68 13.35
CA GLY A 92 9.17 -2.48 13.95
C GLY A 92 7.81 -2.08 13.36
N ALA A 93 7.43 -0.81 13.56
CA ALA A 93 6.17 -0.24 13.08
C ALA A 93 5.97 -0.37 11.57
N GLN A 94 7.02 -0.12 10.79
CA GLN A 94 6.95 -0.18 9.32
C GLN A 94 6.72 -1.61 8.82
N ASP A 95 7.33 -2.59 9.49
CA ASP A 95 7.19 -4.01 9.15
C ASP A 95 5.77 -4.49 9.43
N LEU A 96 5.16 -4.02 10.53
CA LEU A 96 3.75 -4.29 10.82
C LEU A 96 2.84 -3.70 9.73
N LEU A 97 3.03 -2.42 9.36
CA LEU A 97 2.23 -1.78 8.31
C LEU A 97 2.40 -2.46 6.94
N ALA A 98 3.58 -3.05 6.68
CA ALA A 98 3.84 -3.83 5.49
C ALA A 98 3.33 -5.28 5.58
N HIS A 99 2.92 -5.75 6.76
CA HIS A 99 2.56 -7.15 6.98
C HIS A 99 1.26 -7.52 6.24
N PRO A 100 1.19 -8.69 5.56
CA PRO A 100 0.03 -9.11 4.76
C PRO A 100 -1.31 -9.08 5.51
N ARG A 101 -1.34 -9.35 6.81
CA ARG A 101 -2.56 -9.32 7.64
C ARG A 101 -3.14 -7.91 7.80
N LEU A 102 -2.29 -6.88 7.85
CA LEU A 102 -2.74 -5.48 7.91
C LEU A 102 -3.08 -4.93 6.53
N GLN A 103 -2.47 -5.47 5.48
CA GLN A 103 -2.73 -5.01 4.12
C GLN A 103 -4.11 -5.42 3.59
N GLY A 104 -4.93 -6.05 4.41
CA GLY A 104 -6.35 -6.32 4.16
C GLY A 104 -6.64 -7.15 2.90
N THR A 105 -7.75 -7.82 2.88
CA THR A 105 -8.44 -8.24 1.65
C THR A 105 -8.93 -6.98 0.92
N VAL A 106 -8.93 -7.00 -0.42
CA VAL A 106 -9.57 -5.94 -1.22
C VAL A 106 -10.96 -5.70 -0.64
N PRO A 107 -11.31 -4.47 -0.18
CA PRO A 107 -12.68 -4.19 0.21
C PRO A 107 -13.60 -4.57 -0.93
N ALA A 108 -14.68 -5.31 -0.67
CA ALA A 108 -15.59 -5.77 -1.72
C ALA A 108 -16.06 -4.60 -2.60
N SER A 109 -16.33 -3.44 -1.98
CA SER A 109 -16.65 -2.19 -2.71
C SER A 109 -15.53 -1.75 -3.64
N GLY A 110 -14.28 -1.77 -3.19
CA GLY A 110 -13.12 -1.37 -4.00
C GLY A 110 -12.91 -2.30 -5.20
N PHE A 111 -13.14 -3.60 -5.02
CA PHE A 111 -13.08 -4.57 -6.11
C PHE A 111 -14.16 -4.29 -7.15
N TRP A 112 -15.44 -4.20 -6.73
CA TRP A 112 -16.55 -3.98 -7.65
C TRP A 112 -16.50 -2.64 -8.36
N ILE A 113 -16.18 -1.56 -7.66
CA ILE A 113 -16.02 -0.21 -8.25
C ILE A 113 -14.86 -0.21 -9.26
N GLY A 114 -13.74 -0.84 -8.94
CA GLY A 114 -12.60 -0.94 -9.85
C GLY A 114 -12.96 -1.63 -11.15
N TRP A 115 -13.61 -2.80 -11.09
CA TRP A 115 -14.02 -3.54 -12.31
C TRP A 115 -15.17 -2.89 -13.04
N ALA A 116 -16.13 -2.25 -12.34
CA ALA A 116 -17.16 -1.46 -12.98
C ALA A 116 -16.58 -0.31 -13.83
N GLY A 117 -15.42 0.24 -13.42
CA GLY A 117 -14.69 1.24 -14.20
C GLY A 117 -14.14 0.73 -15.54
N VAL A 118 -14.10 -0.57 -15.80
CA VAL A 118 -13.72 -1.14 -17.11
C VAL A 118 -14.92 -1.20 -18.07
N LEU A 119 -16.15 -1.26 -17.54
CA LEU A 119 -17.35 -1.42 -18.38
C LEU A 119 -17.52 -0.36 -19.45
N PRO A 120 -17.34 0.95 -19.21
CA PRO A 120 -17.49 1.96 -20.25
C PRO A 120 -16.51 1.80 -21.40
N PHE A 121 -15.28 1.30 -21.16
CA PHE A 121 -14.35 0.97 -22.24
C PHE A 121 -14.87 -0.16 -23.09
N VAL A 122 -15.42 -1.23 -22.47
CA VAL A 122 -15.98 -2.36 -23.21
C VAL A 122 -17.19 -1.93 -24.01
N VAL A 123 -18.11 -1.14 -23.43
CA VAL A 123 -19.29 -0.63 -24.13
C VAL A 123 -18.91 0.25 -25.32
N ALA A 124 -17.96 1.16 -25.13
CA ALA A 124 -17.50 2.04 -26.20
C ALA A 124 -16.81 1.25 -27.33
N LEU A 125 -15.97 0.26 -27.00
CA LEU A 125 -15.30 -0.60 -27.99
C LEU A 125 -16.31 -1.47 -28.78
N LEU A 126 -17.25 -2.09 -28.09
CA LEU A 126 -18.29 -2.88 -28.75
C LEU A 126 -19.20 -2.00 -29.62
N GLY A 127 -19.56 -0.79 -29.14
CA GLY A 127 -20.32 0.18 -29.90
C GLY A 127 -19.58 0.66 -31.15
N TYR A 128 -18.26 0.84 -31.06
CA TYR A 128 -17.41 1.19 -32.20
C TYR A 128 -17.41 0.10 -33.29
N TRP A 129 -17.37 -1.18 -32.91
CA TRP A 129 -17.31 -2.30 -33.86
C TRP A 129 -18.69 -2.74 -34.37
N PHE A 130 -19.66 -2.87 -33.49
CA PHE A 130 -20.95 -3.48 -33.80
C PHE A 130 -22.10 -2.48 -33.88
N GLY A 131 -21.86 -1.22 -33.49
CA GLY A 131 -22.86 -0.17 -33.56
C GLY A 131 -23.06 0.38 -34.97
N PRO A 132 -24.10 1.19 -35.18
CA PRO A 132 -24.34 1.86 -36.47
C PRO A 132 -23.14 2.70 -36.90
N ALA A 133 -22.75 2.63 -38.18
CA ALA A 133 -21.56 3.31 -38.68
C ALA A 133 -21.59 4.84 -38.43
N VAL A 134 -22.77 5.46 -38.45
CA VAL A 134 -22.97 6.88 -38.13
C VAL A 134 -22.60 7.24 -36.69
N ARG A 135 -22.62 6.27 -35.77
CA ARG A 135 -22.29 6.44 -34.32
C ARG A 135 -20.86 6.09 -33.97
N ARG A 136 -20.06 5.56 -34.89
CA ARG A 136 -18.66 5.20 -34.62
C ARG A 136 -17.83 6.35 -34.06
N PRO A 137 -17.93 7.61 -34.56
CA PRO A 137 -17.23 8.74 -34.00
C PRO A 137 -17.62 9.01 -32.53
N ASP A 138 -18.89 8.84 -32.17
CA ASP A 138 -19.38 9.05 -30.79
C ASP A 138 -18.78 8.01 -29.86
N PHE A 139 -18.73 6.74 -30.26
CA PHE A 139 -18.12 5.68 -29.46
C PHE A 139 -16.60 5.85 -29.34
N ALA A 140 -15.94 6.31 -30.41
CA ALA A 140 -14.52 6.63 -30.35
C ALA A 140 -14.24 7.79 -29.40
N ALA A 141 -15.02 8.86 -29.46
CA ALA A 141 -14.91 10.00 -28.56
C ALA A 141 -15.17 9.60 -27.09
N LEU A 142 -16.20 8.78 -26.84
CA LEU A 142 -16.49 8.23 -25.53
C LEU A 142 -15.31 7.42 -24.98
N PHE A 143 -14.71 6.55 -25.80
CA PHE A 143 -13.59 5.70 -25.41
C PHE A 143 -12.38 6.54 -24.98
N ILE A 144 -12.01 7.55 -25.78
CA ILE A 144 -10.88 8.44 -25.49
C ILE A 144 -11.17 9.33 -24.28
N ALA A 145 -12.35 9.96 -24.23
CA ALA A 145 -12.72 10.85 -23.13
C ALA A 145 -12.75 10.10 -21.79
N TYR A 146 -13.35 8.90 -21.77
CA TYR A 146 -13.37 8.09 -20.57
C TYR A 146 -11.97 7.61 -20.17
N GLY A 147 -11.13 7.23 -21.14
CA GLY A 147 -9.73 6.88 -20.90
C GLY A 147 -8.95 8.03 -20.27
N ALA A 148 -9.16 9.26 -20.73
CA ALA A 148 -8.55 10.46 -20.17
C ALA A 148 -8.99 10.70 -18.70
N VAL A 149 -10.30 10.56 -18.41
CA VAL A 149 -10.83 10.69 -17.04
C VAL A 149 -10.22 9.65 -16.11
N ILE A 150 -10.18 8.38 -16.51
CA ILE A 150 -9.60 7.31 -15.68
C ILE A 150 -8.10 7.52 -15.47
N LEU A 151 -7.37 7.95 -16.51
CA LEU A 151 -5.94 8.24 -16.40
C LEU A 151 -5.66 9.35 -15.36
N THR A 152 -6.46 10.43 -15.41
CA THR A 152 -6.38 11.53 -14.43
C THR A 152 -6.68 11.04 -13.01
N PHE A 153 -7.74 10.24 -12.84
CA PHE A 153 -8.12 9.67 -11.55
C PHE A 153 -6.99 8.81 -10.94
N VAL A 154 -6.32 8.04 -11.76
CA VAL A 154 -5.18 7.22 -11.35
C VAL A 154 -4.02 8.05 -10.82
N GLY A 155 -3.69 9.16 -11.47
CA GLY A 155 -2.69 10.10 -10.99
C GLY A 155 -3.07 10.72 -9.62
N ALA A 156 -4.34 11.06 -9.44
CA ALA A 156 -4.86 11.70 -8.23
C ALA A 156 -4.68 10.86 -6.95
N VAL A 157 -4.60 9.53 -7.05
CA VAL A 157 -4.33 8.64 -5.91
C VAL A 157 -3.01 9.01 -5.22
N HIS A 158 -1.97 9.28 -6.00
CA HIS A 158 -0.65 9.65 -5.46
C HIS A 158 -0.67 11.04 -4.82
N TRP A 159 -1.49 11.95 -5.31
CA TRP A 159 -1.73 13.24 -4.69
C TRP A 159 -2.32 13.06 -3.28
N GLY A 160 -3.37 12.22 -3.16
CA GLY A 160 -3.99 11.92 -1.87
C GLY A 160 -3.01 11.32 -0.85
N LEU A 161 -2.08 10.46 -1.30
CA LEU A 161 -1.05 9.89 -0.43
C LEU A 161 -0.09 10.96 0.13
N VAL A 162 0.26 11.97 -0.68
CA VAL A 162 1.17 13.04 -0.23
C VAL A 162 0.48 13.97 0.76
N LEU A 163 -0.81 14.25 0.60
CA LEU A 163 -1.58 15.09 1.53
C LEU A 163 -1.68 14.47 2.94
N GLY A 164 -1.62 13.14 3.05
CA GLY A 164 -1.65 12.42 4.33
C GLY A 164 -0.29 12.25 5.01
N GLN A 165 0.80 12.74 4.42
CA GLN A 165 2.17 12.55 4.92
C GLN A 165 2.90 13.89 5.07
N ALA A 166 3.93 13.93 5.95
CA ALA A 166 4.81 15.09 6.03
C ALA A 166 5.55 15.29 4.69
N ALA A 167 5.50 16.50 4.15
CA ALA A 167 6.09 16.86 2.87
C ALA A 167 7.63 16.81 2.95
N GLY A 168 8.23 15.74 2.43
CA GLY A 168 9.66 15.60 2.19
C GLY A 168 9.97 15.65 0.70
N PRO A 169 11.26 15.58 0.31
CA PRO A 169 11.68 15.58 -1.11
C PRO A 169 11.03 14.46 -1.96
N GLU A 170 10.78 13.31 -1.36
CA GLU A 170 10.08 12.20 -2.02
C GLU A 170 8.60 12.51 -2.26
N GLY A 171 7.93 13.16 -1.29
CA GLY A 171 6.55 13.64 -1.44
C GLY A 171 6.42 14.64 -2.58
N GLN A 172 7.35 15.58 -2.71
CA GLN A 172 7.35 16.56 -3.80
C GLN A 172 7.52 15.89 -5.17
N ARG A 173 8.46 14.95 -5.33
CA ARG A 173 8.63 14.17 -6.57
C ARG A 173 7.37 13.39 -6.93
N ARG A 174 6.74 12.77 -5.95
CA ARG A 174 5.50 12.02 -6.12
C ARG A 174 4.35 12.93 -6.56
N MET A 175 4.23 14.12 -5.97
CA MET A 175 3.23 15.12 -6.33
C MET A 175 3.40 15.57 -7.79
N ILE A 176 4.62 15.90 -8.22
CA ILE A 176 4.92 16.28 -9.61
C ILE A 176 4.57 15.13 -10.56
N ALA A 177 5.04 13.91 -10.27
CA ALA A 177 4.79 12.75 -11.10
C ALA A 177 3.29 12.43 -11.24
N SER A 178 2.49 12.67 -10.17
CA SER A 178 1.04 12.46 -10.18
C SER A 178 0.28 13.40 -11.13
N GLY A 179 0.87 14.52 -11.50
CA GLY A 179 0.30 15.47 -12.49
C GLY A 179 0.49 15.01 -13.95
N VAL A 180 1.50 14.18 -14.23
CA VAL A 180 1.81 13.72 -15.60
C VAL A 180 0.61 13.04 -16.28
N PRO A 181 -0.12 12.12 -15.63
CA PRO A 181 -1.29 11.51 -16.22
C PRO A 181 -2.38 12.52 -16.62
N ALA A 182 -2.61 13.55 -15.82
CA ALA A 182 -3.61 14.57 -16.11
C ALA A 182 -3.23 15.42 -17.33
N VAL A 183 -1.96 15.80 -17.43
CA VAL A 183 -1.47 16.55 -18.61
C VAL A 183 -1.56 15.69 -19.86
N ALA A 184 -1.13 14.42 -19.80
CA ALA A 184 -1.24 13.51 -20.93
C ALA A 184 -2.70 13.25 -21.34
N ALA A 185 -3.61 13.16 -20.38
CA ALA A 185 -5.04 13.05 -20.63
C ALA A 185 -5.61 14.26 -21.38
N CYS A 186 -5.24 15.48 -20.96
CA CYS A 186 -5.62 16.72 -21.66
C CYS A 186 -5.08 16.74 -23.09
N VAL A 187 -3.82 16.37 -23.29
CA VAL A 187 -3.23 16.31 -24.64
C VAL A 187 -3.95 15.28 -25.51
N ALA A 188 -4.27 14.11 -24.96
CA ALA A 188 -4.99 13.07 -25.69
C ALA A 188 -6.35 13.54 -26.24
N LEU A 189 -7.07 14.39 -25.49
CA LEU A 189 -8.36 14.94 -25.93
C LEU A 189 -8.25 15.92 -27.13
N LEU A 190 -7.05 16.43 -27.39
CA LEU A 190 -6.78 17.37 -28.49
C LEU A 190 -6.24 16.67 -29.75
N LEU A 191 -5.90 15.39 -29.64
CA LEU A 191 -5.29 14.62 -30.72
C LEU A 191 -6.34 13.88 -31.56
N PRO A 192 -6.04 13.54 -32.85
CA PRO A 192 -6.80 12.56 -33.60
C PRO A 192 -6.92 11.23 -32.85
N VAL A 193 -8.07 10.54 -33.03
CA VAL A 193 -8.40 9.32 -32.26
C VAL A 193 -7.28 8.27 -32.19
N PRO A 194 -6.60 7.90 -33.30
CA PRO A 194 -5.51 6.91 -33.21
C PRO A 194 -4.35 7.38 -32.33
N ALA A 195 -3.91 8.62 -32.51
CA ALA A 195 -2.82 9.20 -31.73
C ALA A 195 -3.20 9.34 -30.24
N ALA A 196 -4.45 9.73 -29.94
CA ALA A 196 -4.98 9.79 -28.59
C ALA A 196 -4.97 8.42 -27.90
N ALA A 197 -5.40 7.36 -28.61
CA ALA A 197 -5.42 6.00 -28.08
C ALA A 197 -4.01 5.50 -27.76
N TRP A 198 -3.04 5.73 -28.64
CA TRP A 198 -1.63 5.39 -28.40
C TRP A 198 -1.04 6.18 -27.22
N LEU A 199 -1.31 7.47 -27.13
CA LEU A 199 -0.83 8.29 -26.01
C LEU A 199 -1.39 7.79 -24.68
N LEU A 200 -2.68 7.50 -24.60
CA LEU A 200 -3.30 6.93 -23.41
C LEU A 200 -2.67 5.57 -23.05
N PHE A 201 -2.54 4.67 -24.02
CA PHE A 201 -1.93 3.35 -23.81
C PHE A 201 -0.52 3.47 -23.22
N VAL A 202 0.35 4.26 -23.87
CA VAL A 202 1.74 4.45 -23.42
C VAL A 202 1.78 5.07 -22.02
N THR A 203 0.93 6.07 -21.76
CA THR A 203 0.92 6.74 -20.45
C THR A 203 0.41 5.81 -19.35
N PHE A 204 -0.65 5.01 -19.57
CA PHE A 204 -1.11 4.01 -18.61
C PHE A 204 -0.02 2.99 -18.29
N ALA A 205 0.67 2.48 -19.30
CA ALA A 205 1.75 1.51 -19.13
C ALA A 205 2.96 2.12 -18.41
N ALA A 206 3.43 3.28 -18.85
CA ALA A 206 4.58 3.96 -18.27
C ALA A 206 4.32 4.36 -16.81
N PHE A 207 3.13 4.91 -16.51
CA PHE A 207 2.77 5.28 -15.15
C PHE A 207 2.67 4.05 -14.24
N ARG A 208 2.15 2.93 -14.76
CA ARG A 208 2.14 1.67 -14.00
C ARG A 208 3.55 1.14 -13.75
N LEU A 209 4.44 1.21 -14.70
CA LEU A 209 5.85 0.83 -14.50
C LEU A 209 6.50 1.70 -13.43
N TRP A 210 6.28 3.02 -13.48
CA TRP A 210 6.76 3.92 -12.42
C TRP A 210 6.21 3.54 -11.03
N GLU A 211 4.93 3.17 -10.92
CA GLU A 211 4.32 2.70 -9.68
C GLU A 211 4.94 1.40 -9.13
N THR A 212 5.70 0.64 -9.93
CA THR A 212 6.37 -0.60 -9.47
C THR A 212 7.68 -0.34 -8.73
N HIS A 213 8.28 0.83 -8.88
CA HIS A 213 9.50 1.16 -8.15
C HIS A 213 9.25 1.12 -6.63
N ALA A 214 10.22 0.56 -5.89
CA ALA A 214 10.07 0.27 -4.46
C ALA A 214 9.63 1.49 -3.63
N ASP A 215 10.23 2.64 -3.89
CA ASP A 215 9.94 3.88 -3.16
C ASP A 215 8.52 4.42 -3.42
N VAL A 216 8.00 4.20 -4.62
CA VAL A 216 6.64 4.57 -5.00
C VAL A 216 5.61 3.57 -4.47
N ALA A 217 5.96 2.27 -4.49
CA ALA A 217 5.07 1.18 -4.11
C ALA A 217 4.85 1.07 -2.60
N ARG A 218 5.84 1.45 -1.77
CA ARG A 218 5.82 1.28 -0.31
C ARG A 218 4.54 1.79 0.38
N PRO A 219 4.03 3.01 0.13
CA PRO A 219 2.84 3.51 0.82
C PRO A 219 1.52 2.92 0.29
N LEU A 220 1.56 2.12 -0.78
CA LEU A 220 0.37 1.53 -1.37
C LEU A 220 0.10 0.14 -0.77
N PRO A 221 -1.11 -0.14 -0.27
CA PRO A 221 -1.47 -1.47 0.23
C PRO A 221 -1.27 -2.57 -0.84
N ALA A 222 -0.86 -3.78 -0.44
CA ALA A 222 -0.61 -4.87 -1.38
C ALA A 222 -1.86 -5.26 -2.19
N TRP A 223 -3.05 -5.21 -1.57
CA TRP A 223 -4.31 -5.46 -2.27
C TRP A 223 -4.54 -4.44 -3.39
N TYR A 224 -4.28 -3.14 -3.12
CA TYR A 224 -4.44 -2.08 -4.11
C TYR A 224 -3.47 -2.28 -5.28
N ARG A 225 -2.20 -2.57 -5.01
CA ARG A 225 -1.19 -2.85 -6.04
C ARG A 225 -1.60 -4.00 -6.96
N ARG A 226 -2.14 -5.09 -6.39
CA ARG A 226 -2.63 -6.26 -7.16
C ARG A 226 -3.84 -5.90 -8.01
N LEU A 227 -4.84 -5.24 -7.42
CA LEU A 227 -6.03 -4.78 -8.14
C LEU A 227 -5.65 -3.81 -9.26
N ARG A 228 -4.81 -2.82 -8.93
CA ARG A 228 -4.31 -1.81 -9.86
C ARG A 228 -3.58 -2.42 -11.06
N THR A 229 -2.73 -3.45 -10.85
CA THR A 229 -2.08 -4.17 -11.95
C THR A 229 -3.11 -4.83 -12.88
N ARG A 230 -4.08 -5.55 -12.32
CA ARG A 230 -5.11 -6.24 -13.11
C ARG A 230 -5.96 -5.26 -13.92
N LEU A 231 -6.39 -4.16 -13.30
CA LEU A 231 -7.17 -3.12 -13.98
C LEU A 231 -6.35 -2.41 -15.08
N THR A 232 -5.08 -2.11 -14.80
CA THR A 232 -4.21 -1.50 -15.83
C THR A 232 -3.99 -2.45 -17.00
N LEU A 233 -3.76 -3.73 -16.78
CA LEU A 233 -3.64 -4.71 -17.86
C LEU A 233 -4.91 -4.76 -18.69
N ALA A 234 -6.09 -4.82 -18.05
CA ALA A 234 -7.36 -4.84 -18.76
C ALA A 234 -7.56 -3.57 -19.62
N VAL A 235 -7.37 -2.38 -19.03
CA VAL A 235 -7.53 -1.10 -19.74
C VAL A 235 -6.49 -0.94 -20.85
N SER A 236 -5.21 -1.28 -20.58
CA SER A 236 -4.15 -1.20 -21.59
C SER A 236 -4.41 -2.15 -22.77
N THR A 237 -4.93 -3.35 -22.50
CA THR A 237 -5.33 -4.28 -23.58
C THR A 237 -6.45 -3.69 -24.43
N LEU A 238 -7.49 -3.12 -23.82
CA LEU A 238 -8.58 -2.47 -24.53
C LEU A 238 -8.11 -1.25 -25.35
N LEU A 239 -7.21 -0.43 -24.78
CA LEU A 239 -6.60 0.70 -25.47
C LEU A 239 -5.76 0.25 -26.66
N LEU A 240 -4.95 -0.82 -26.52
CA LEU A 240 -4.16 -1.37 -27.61
C LEU A 240 -5.04 -1.88 -28.74
N ILE A 241 -6.06 -2.68 -28.40
CA ILE A 241 -7.03 -3.19 -29.38
C ILE A 241 -7.70 -2.04 -30.12
N PHE A 242 -8.14 -1.01 -29.38
CA PHE A 242 -8.79 0.16 -29.97
C PHE A 242 -7.84 0.98 -30.84
N ALA A 243 -6.60 1.20 -30.41
CA ALA A 243 -5.59 1.93 -31.18
C ALA A 243 -5.29 1.26 -32.52
N LEU A 244 -5.17 -0.09 -32.52
CA LEU A 244 -4.95 -0.87 -33.73
C LEU A 244 -6.18 -0.87 -34.66
N ALA A 245 -7.40 -0.82 -34.10
CA ALA A 245 -8.64 -0.80 -34.90
C ALA A 245 -8.95 0.58 -35.49
N ALA A 246 -8.44 1.64 -34.88
CA ALA A 246 -8.66 3.03 -35.29
C ALA A 246 -7.54 3.57 -36.20
N SER A 247 -6.40 2.86 -36.31
CA SER A 247 -5.28 3.18 -37.20
C SER A 247 -5.57 2.76 -38.62
#